data_55f98da6343b911be56fecbc43133420
#
_entry.id   55f98da6343b911be56fecbc43133420
#
_cell.length_a   1.000
_cell.length_b   1.000
_cell.length_c   1.000
_cell.angle_alpha   90.00
_cell.angle_beta   90.00
_cell.angle_gamma   90.00
#
_symmetry.space_group_name_H-M   'P 1'
#
loop_
_entity.id
_entity.type
_entity.pdbx_description
1 polymer ?
#
loop_
_entity_poly.entity_id
_entity_poly.type
_entity_poly.pdbx_seq_one_letter_code
_entity_poly.pdbx_strand_id
1 'polypeptide(L)'
;MQSDSREPLLNTNLQVILVLLIAIIIIFLVLFRNLFFQSTYLLKSFGELSVEPEIAFKNNKPTFLEFYAEWCEVCKEMAPKVYALKEEYKKDVNFVFLNVDNQKWDNYIRKFDVNGIPQVNLFDEKGNLMSSFIGKQKEITIKESLANLKSATNSNEGVINDQFSEIKKNKNYEITPRSHG
;
A
#
# COMPACT_ATOMS: atom_id res chain seq x y z
N MET A 1 5.51 38.30 61.01
CA MET A 1 5.35 36.99 60.40
C MET A 1 4.03 37.02 59.64
N GLN A 2 4.04 37.35 58.35
CA GLN A 2 2.85 37.34 57.51
C GLN A 2 2.85 36.01 56.74
N SER A 3 1.92 35.12 57.07
CA SER A 3 1.70 33.90 56.33
C SER A 3 1.02 34.24 55.01
N ASP A 4 1.75 34.21 53.92
CA ASP A 4 1.27 34.32 52.58
C ASP A 4 0.47 33.05 52.22
N SER A 5 -0.83 33.02 52.58
CA SER A 5 -1.77 31.99 52.13
C SER A 5 -2.20 32.31 50.70
N ARG A 6 -1.42 31.83 49.74
CA ARG A 6 -1.85 31.84 48.35
C ARG A 6 -3.06 30.92 48.23
N GLU A 7 -4.23 31.50 48.14
CA GLU A 7 -5.46 30.77 47.76
C GLU A 7 -5.22 30.09 46.42
N PRO A 8 -5.55 28.79 46.27
CA PRO A 8 -5.45 28.14 44.99
C PRO A 8 -6.39 28.79 44.00
N LEU A 9 -5.82 29.40 42.96
CA LEU A 9 -6.54 30.15 41.91
C LEU A 9 -7.62 29.36 41.14
N LEU A 10 -7.72 28.06 41.38
CA LEU A 10 -8.66 27.16 40.72
C LEU A 10 -9.38 26.30 41.73
N ASN A 11 -10.71 26.21 41.62
CA ASN A 11 -11.55 25.31 42.39
C ASN A 11 -11.07 23.87 42.22
N THR A 12 -10.96 23.10 43.30
CA THR A 12 -10.46 21.72 43.33
C THR A 12 -11.14 20.83 42.27
N ASN A 13 -12.42 21.01 42.02
CA ASN A 13 -13.16 20.29 40.98
C ASN A 13 -12.69 20.65 39.58
N LEU A 14 -12.33 21.90 39.33
CA LEU A 14 -11.79 22.37 38.04
C LEU A 14 -10.39 21.85 37.80
N GLN A 15 -9.56 21.76 38.84
CA GLN A 15 -8.22 21.14 38.76
C GLN A 15 -8.31 19.66 38.39
N VAL A 16 -9.22 18.90 39.02
CA VAL A 16 -9.44 17.48 38.72
C VAL A 16 -9.91 17.29 37.27
N ILE A 17 -10.85 18.11 36.80
CA ILE A 17 -11.34 18.07 35.41
C ILE A 17 -10.19 18.35 34.43
N LEU A 18 -9.36 19.35 34.71
CA LEU A 18 -8.20 19.70 33.88
C LEU A 18 -7.18 18.54 33.79
N VAL A 19 -6.88 17.90 34.92
CA VAL A 19 -5.97 16.74 34.95
C VAL A 19 -6.54 15.57 34.15
N LEU A 20 -7.85 15.30 34.29
CA LEU A 20 -8.52 14.24 33.53
C LEU A 20 -8.50 14.54 32.01
N LEU A 21 -8.76 15.77 31.60
CA LEU A 21 -8.68 16.18 30.18
C LEU A 21 -7.27 16.01 29.62
N ILE A 22 -6.25 16.42 30.37
CA ILE A 22 -4.85 16.24 29.96
C ILE A 22 -4.50 14.75 29.82
N ALA A 23 -4.93 13.93 30.78
CA ALA A 23 -4.72 12.48 30.72
C ALA A 23 -5.39 11.86 29.49
N ILE A 24 -6.61 12.23 29.16
CA ILE A 24 -7.34 11.77 27.96
C ILE A 24 -6.62 12.18 26.69
N ILE A 25 -6.13 13.44 26.60
CA ILE A 25 -5.37 13.93 25.45
C ILE A 25 -4.06 13.14 25.30
N ILE A 26 -3.35 12.87 26.38
CA ILE A 26 -2.10 12.09 26.33
C ILE A 26 -2.39 10.67 25.83
N ILE A 27 -3.42 10.02 26.37
CA ILE A 27 -3.81 8.66 25.94
C ILE A 27 -4.18 8.68 24.45
N PHE A 28 -4.96 9.67 24.00
CA PHE A 28 -5.33 9.83 22.60
C PHE A 28 -4.11 10.02 21.71
N LEU A 29 -3.16 10.87 22.10
CA LEU A 29 -1.92 11.11 21.36
C LEU A 29 -1.04 9.85 21.27
N VAL A 30 -0.95 9.06 22.36
CA VAL A 30 -0.19 7.82 22.37
C VAL A 30 -0.83 6.77 21.45
N LEU A 31 -2.15 6.62 21.50
CA LEU A 31 -2.87 5.68 20.62
C LEU A 31 -2.76 6.10 19.15
N PHE A 32 -2.95 7.39 18.86
CA PHE A 32 -2.84 7.93 17.50
C PHE A 32 -1.41 7.75 16.95
N ARG A 33 -0.40 8.04 17.76
CA ARG A 33 1.00 7.82 17.40
C ARG A 33 1.28 6.36 17.05
N ASN A 34 0.81 5.41 17.86
CA ASN A 34 1.04 3.99 17.61
C ASN A 34 0.44 3.53 16.29
N LEU A 35 -0.77 3.97 15.92
CA LEU A 35 -1.39 3.65 14.64
C LEU A 35 -0.58 4.20 13.44
N PHE A 36 -0.06 5.41 13.56
CA PHE A 36 0.71 6.06 12.48
C PHE A 36 2.10 5.43 12.30
N PHE A 37 2.80 5.13 13.40
CA PHE A 37 4.12 4.49 13.35
C PHE A 37 4.06 3.06 12.81
N GLN A 38 3.00 2.32 13.11
CA GLN A 38 2.83 0.96 12.64
C GLN A 38 2.79 0.88 11.11
N SER A 39 2.07 1.77 10.44
CA SER A 39 1.98 1.81 8.97
C SER A 39 3.32 2.13 8.31
N THR A 40 4.09 3.06 8.87
CA THR A 40 5.42 3.43 8.35
C THR A 40 6.44 2.30 8.53
N TYR A 41 6.45 1.66 9.70
CA TYR A 41 7.30 0.50 9.97
C TYR A 41 6.96 -0.66 9.04
N LEU A 42 5.67 -0.92 8.85
CA LEU A 42 5.19 -1.99 7.98
C LEU A 42 5.62 -1.76 6.53
N LEU A 43 5.48 -0.53 6.01
CA LEU A 43 5.89 -0.19 4.66
C LEU A 43 7.41 -0.34 4.47
N LYS A 44 8.20 0.02 5.48
CA LYS A 44 9.65 -0.19 5.48
C LYS A 44 10.01 -1.67 5.40
N SER A 45 9.24 -2.54 6.08
CA SER A 45 9.48 -3.98 6.06
C SER A 45 9.10 -4.66 4.74
N PHE A 46 8.38 -3.99 3.85
CA PHE A 46 7.95 -4.58 2.57
C PHE A 46 9.12 -5.05 1.71
N GLY A 47 10.23 -4.31 1.69
CA GLY A 47 11.44 -4.72 0.99
C GLY A 47 12.01 -6.04 1.48
N GLU A 48 11.98 -6.27 2.80
CA GLU A 48 12.47 -7.51 3.44
C GLU A 48 11.49 -8.68 3.24
N LEU A 49 10.19 -8.36 3.15
CA LEU A 49 9.12 -9.34 2.94
C LEU A 49 8.88 -9.69 1.47
N SER A 50 9.58 -9.00 0.56
CA SER A 50 9.43 -9.14 -0.89
C SER A 50 10.08 -10.42 -1.40
N VAL A 51 9.38 -11.10 -2.31
CA VAL A 51 10.02 -12.09 -3.18
C VAL A 51 10.79 -11.33 -4.28
N GLU A 52 11.99 -11.79 -4.64
CA GLU A 52 12.72 -11.21 -5.76
C GLU A 52 11.93 -11.42 -7.07
N PRO A 53 11.78 -10.37 -7.92
CA PRO A 53 10.98 -10.45 -9.15
C PRO A 53 11.36 -11.61 -10.07
N GLU A 54 12.67 -11.87 -10.21
CA GLU A 54 13.18 -12.94 -11.05
C GLU A 54 12.76 -14.34 -10.58
N ILE A 55 12.56 -14.51 -9.27
CA ILE A 55 12.04 -15.73 -8.67
C ILE A 55 10.53 -15.80 -8.85
N ALA A 56 9.84 -14.68 -8.57
CA ALA A 56 8.39 -14.60 -8.65
C ALA A 56 7.86 -14.94 -10.05
N PHE A 57 8.51 -14.41 -11.10
CA PHE A 57 8.10 -14.68 -12.49
C PHE A 57 8.53 -16.04 -13.07
N LYS A 58 9.27 -16.86 -12.29
CA LYS A 58 9.76 -18.18 -12.76
C LYS A 58 9.19 -19.36 -11.99
N ASN A 59 8.46 -19.14 -10.90
CA ASN A 59 8.00 -20.20 -10.01
C ASN A 59 6.58 -20.70 -10.29
N ASN A 60 5.98 -20.28 -11.39
CA ASN A 60 4.62 -20.65 -11.83
C ASN A 60 3.53 -20.34 -10.79
N LYS A 61 3.68 -19.24 -10.06
CA LYS A 61 2.64 -18.73 -9.17
C LYS A 61 2.19 -17.34 -9.63
N PRO A 62 0.91 -17.02 -9.47
CA PRO A 62 0.43 -15.66 -9.64
C PRO A 62 1.27 -14.67 -8.82
N THR A 63 1.42 -13.45 -9.32
CA THR A 63 2.27 -12.44 -8.68
C THR A 63 1.50 -11.14 -8.46
N PHE A 64 1.48 -10.67 -7.22
CA PHE A 64 1.13 -9.32 -6.81
C PHE A 64 2.43 -8.51 -6.76
N LEU A 65 2.53 -7.46 -7.61
CA LEU A 65 3.69 -6.58 -7.65
C LEU A 65 3.24 -5.15 -7.35
N GLU A 66 3.80 -4.56 -6.29
CA GLU A 66 3.51 -3.19 -5.88
C GLU A 66 4.75 -2.30 -5.99
N PHE A 67 4.59 -1.15 -6.66
CA PHE A 67 5.54 -0.05 -6.62
C PHE A 67 5.12 0.93 -5.55
N TYR A 68 6.04 1.24 -4.63
CA TYR A 68 5.78 2.06 -3.46
C TYR A 68 6.97 2.96 -3.12
N ALA A 69 6.78 3.90 -2.17
CA ALA A 69 7.86 4.62 -1.51
C ALA A 69 7.51 4.85 -0.02
N GLU A 70 8.53 4.94 0.82
CA GLU A 70 8.32 5.14 2.27
C GLU A 70 7.71 6.52 2.61
N TRP A 71 7.88 7.51 1.77
CA TRP A 71 7.29 8.85 1.90
C TRP A 71 5.86 8.95 1.35
N CYS A 72 5.36 7.95 0.65
CA CYS A 72 4.04 7.95 0.01
C CYS A 72 2.93 7.73 1.04
N GLU A 73 2.11 8.75 1.32
CA GLU A 73 1.04 8.67 2.33
C GLU A 73 -0.04 7.65 1.95
N VAL A 74 -0.40 7.57 0.67
CA VAL A 74 -1.38 6.58 0.18
C VAL A 74 -0.84 5.15 0.34
N CYS A 75 0.46 4.95 0.11
CA CYS A 75 1.12 3.67 0.32
C CYS A 75 1.08 3.27 1.81
N LYS A 76 1.37 4.21 2.72
CA LYS A 76 1.26 3.99 4.17
C LYS A 76 -0.16 3.61 4.60
N GLU A 77 -1.17 4.26 4.02
CA GLU A 77 -2.57 3.96 4.31
C GLU A 77 -2.98 2.57 3.81
N MET A 78 -2.44 2.13 2.68
CA MET A 78 -2.71 0.81 2.11
C MET A 78 -1.92 -0.31 2.76
N ALA A 79 -0.74 -0.03 3.32
CA ALA A 79 0.19 -1.04 3.83
C ALA A 79 -0.41 -2.07 4.79
N PRO A 80 -1.25 -1.72 5.80
CA PRO A 80 -1.87 -2.72 6.67
C PRO A 80 -2.78 -3.69 5.93
N LYS A 81 -3.52 -3.22 4.93
CA LYS A 81 -4.42 -4.02 4.11
C LYS A 81 -3.66 -4.96 3.18
N VAL A 82 -2.62 -4.42 2.52
CA VAL A 82 -1.73 -5.21 1.65
C VAL A 82 -1.01 -6.28 2.45
N TYR A 83 -0.56 -5.95 3.66
CA TYR A 83 0.06 -6.93 4.56
C TYR A 83 -0.91 -8.05 4.95
N ALA A 84 -2.15 -7.72 5.29
CA ALA A 84 -3.19 -8.70 5.61
C ALA A 84 -3.46 -9.64 4.42
N LEU A 85 -3.58 -9.08 3.20
CA LEU A 85 -3.72 -9.87 1.97
C LEU A 85 -2.49 -10.75 1.73
N LYS A 86 -1.29 -10.23 1.95
CA LYS A 86 -0.07 -11.04 1.84
C LYS A 86 -0.11 -12.23 2.79
N GLU A 87 -0.47 -12.02 4.06
CA GLU A 87 -0.55 -13.12 5.03
C GLU A 87 -1.62 -14.16 4.65
N GLU A 88 -2.76 -13.73 4.09
CA GLU A 88 -3.83 -14.60 3.62
C GLU A 88 -3.41 -15.42 2.39
N TYR A 89 -2.71 -14.80 1.43
CA TYR A 89 -2.44 -15.40 0.10
C TYR A 89 -0.99 -15.88 -0.12
N LYS A 90 -0.06 -15.70 0.82
CA LYS A 90 1.39 -15.97 0.65
C LYS A 90 1.77 -17.39 0.21
N LYS A 91 0.89 -18.36 0.42
CA LYS A 91 1.10 -19.74 -0.03
C LYS A 91 0.87 -19.92 -1.54
N ASP A 92 -0.06 -19.13 -2.08
CA ASP A 92 -0.58 -19.31 -3.44
C ASP A 92 -0.12 -18.18 -4.38
N VAL A 93 0.24 -17.00 -3.85
CA VAL A 93 0.61 -15.81 -4.60
C VAL A 93 1.96 -15.28 -4.14
N ASN A 94 2.82 -14.90 -5.09
CA ASN A 94 4.03 -14.16 -4.79
C ASN A 94 3.68 -12.69 -4.48
N PHE A 95 4.32 -12.12 -3.47
CA PHE A 95 4.23 -10.70 -3.18
C PHE A 95 5.59 -10.04 -3.41
N VAL A 96 5.62 -9.13 -4.38
CA VAL A 96 6.80 -8.40 -4.81
C VAL A 96 6.58 -6.91 -4.51
N PHE A 97 7.50 -6.31 -3.76
CA PHE A 97 7.44 -4.91 -3.37
C PHE A 97 8.68 -4.18 -3.85
N LEU A 98 8.49 -3.19 -4.72
CA LEU A 98 9.57 -2.45 -5.36
C LEU A 98 9.52 -0.99 -4.91
N ASN A 99 10.47 -0.59 -4.07
CA ASN A 99 10.60 0.81 -3.66
C ASN A 99 11.15 1.62 -4.85
N VAL A 100 10.39 2.62 -5.31
CA VAL A 100 10.77 3.44 -6.48
C VAL A 100 12.01 4.31 -6.25
N ASP A 101 12.41 4.53 -5.00
CA ASP A 101 13.64 5.26 -4.66
C ASP A 101 14.90 4.40 -4.81
N ASN A 102 14.74 3.07 -4.98
CA ASN A 102 15.86 2.16 -5.16
C ASN A 102 16.16 1.95 -6.64
N GLN A 103 17.29 2.47 -7.11
CA GLN A 103 17.76 2.38 -8.50
C GLN A 103 17.85 0.94 -9.04
N LYS A 104 17.96 -0.07 -8.17
CA LYS A 104 17.88 -1.48 -8.56
C LYS A 104 16.62 -1.77 -9.38
N TRP A 105 15.55 -1.03 -9.15
CA TRP A 105 14.24 -1.26 -9.76
C TRP A 105 13.92 -0.38 -10.96
N ASP A 106 14.85 0.46 -11.42
CA ASP A 106 14.65 1.38 -12.56
C ASP A 106 14.16 0.67 -13.82
N ASN A 107 14.67 -0.54 -14.08
CA ASN A 107 14.24 -1.32 -15.24
C ASN A 107 12.78 -1.76 -15.14
N TYR A 108 12.31 -2.11 -13.94
CA TYR A 108 10.92 -2.47 -13.68
C TYR A 108 10.01 -1.24 -13.71
N ILE A 109 10.45 -0.12 -13.17
CA ILE A 109 9.72 1.16 -13.22
C ILE A 109 9.45 1.56 -14.67
N ARG A 110 10.47 1.52 -15.54
CA ARG A 110 10.31 1.80 -16.97
C ARG A 110 9.48 0.74 -17.69
N LYS A 111 9.71 -0.55 -17.40
CA LYS A 111 8.99 -1.66 -18.04
C LYS A 111 7.48 -1.59 -17.82
N PHE A 112 7.06 -1.19 -16.62
CA PHE A 112 5.65 -1.13 -16.25
C PHE A 112 5.07 0.28 -16.29
N ASP A 113 5.79 1.24 -16.89
CA ASP A 113 5.37 2.64 -17.07
C ASP A 113 4.81 3.24 -15.77
N VAL A 114 5.61 3.14 -14.69
CA VAL A 114 5.20 3.60 -13.37
C VAL A 114 5.22 5.12 -13.33
N ASN A 115 4.05 5.74 -13.37
CA ASN A 115 3.87 7.19 -13.36
C ASN A 115 3.06 7.70 -12.14
N GLY A 116 2.72 6.81 -11.21
CA GLY A 116 2.06 7.12 -9.94
C GLY A 116 2.18 5.98 -8.95
N ILE A 117 2.24 6.27 -7.66
CA ILE A 117 2.32 5.27 -6.58
C ILE A 117 1.22 5.49 -5.53
N PRO A 118 0.75 4.41 -4.88
CA PRO A 118 1.09 3.02 -5.17
C PRO A 118 0.59 2.59 -6.55
N GLN A 119 1.38 1.78 -7.27
CA GLN A 119 0.90 1.06 -8.45
C GLN A 119 0.99 -0.43 -8.18
N VAL A 120 -0.15 -1.11 -8.30
CA VAL A 120 -0.27 -2.55 -8.10
C VAL A 120 -0.54 -3.22 -9.43
N ASN A 121 0.30 -4.16 -9.81
CA ASN A 121 0.16 -4.98 -11.00
C ASN A 121 -0.04 -6.44 -10.58
N LEU A 122 -1.07 -7.09 -11.11
CA LEU A 122 -1.38 -8.49 -10.86
C LEU A 122 -1.08 -9.32 -12.09
N PHE A 123 -0.31 -10.38 -11.91
CA PHE A 123 0.09 -11.29 -12.98
C PHE A 123 -0.41 -12.70 -12.72
N ASP A 124 -0.80 -13.41 -13.78
CA ASP A 124 -1.10 -14.83 -13.71
C ASP A 124 0.19 -15.66 -13.53
N GLU A 125 0.05 -16.98 -13.41
CA GLU A 125 1.14 -17.95 -13.26
C GLU A 125 2.11 -18.00 -14.46
N LYS A 126 1.66 -17.49 -15.63
CA LYS A 126 2.46 -17.39 -16.86
C LYS A 126 3.17 -16.06 -17.01
N GLY A 127 2.95 -15.13 -16.06
CA GLY A 127 3.50 -13.78 -16.08
C GLY A 127 2.74 -12.81 -16.99
N ASN A 128 1.51 -13.12 -17.41
CA ASN A 128 0.66 -12.17 -18.13
C ASN A 128 0.05 -11.18 -17.16
N LEU A 129 0.05 -9.90 -17.53
CA LEU A 129 -0.58 -8.84 -16.75
C LEU A 129 -2.11 -8.97 -16.83
N MET A 130 -2.76 -9.22 -15.70
CA MET A 130 -4.20 -9.39 -15.59
C MET A 130 -4.91 -8.10 -15.14
N SER A 131 -4.28 -7.34 -14.25
CA SER A 131 -4.85 -6.10 -13.72
C SER A 131 -3.76 -5.13 -13.32
N SER A 132 -4.03 -3.83 -13.46
CA SER A 132 -3.15 -2.75 -12.99
C SER A 132 -4.00 -1.68 -12.31
N PHE A 133 -3.58 -1.26 -11.11
CA PHE A 133 -4.25 -0.24 -10.31
C PHE A 133 -3.24 0.83 -9.92
N ILE A 134 -3.62 2.10 -10.02
CA ILE A 134 -2.82 3.23 -9.56
C ILE A 134 -3.59 3.97 -8.48
N GLY A 135 -2.88 4.32 -7.40
CA GLY A 135 -3.44 5.03 -6.26
C GLY A 135 -4.23 4.13 -5.30
N LYS A 136 -5.01 4.76 -4.44
CA LYS A 136 -5.76 4.09 -3.37
C LYS A 136 -6.83 3.16 -3.91
N GLN A 137 -6.75 1.89 -3.52
CA GLN A 137 -7.76 0.88 -3.83
C GLN A 137 -8.53 0.44 -2.59
N LYS A 138 -9.77 -0.02 -2.81
CA LYS A 138 -10.51 -0.72 -1.76
C LYS A 138 -9.92 -2.12 -1.59
N GLU A 139 -9.80 -2.59 -0.35
CA GLU A 139 -9.30 -3.94 -0.04
C GLU A 139 -10.07 -5.02 -0.80
N ILE A 140 -11.40 -4.89 -0.86
CA ILE A 140 -12.26 -5.85 -1.55
C ILE A 140 -11.91 -5.96 -3.05
N THR A 141 -11.58 -4.85 -3.71
CA THR A 141 -11.21 -4.85 -5.13
C THR A 141 -9.93 -5.64 -5.38
N ILE A 142 -8.91 -5.46 -4.53
CA ILE A 142 -7.65 -6.23 -4.64
C ILE A 142 -7.91 -7.70 -4.31
N LYS A 143 -8.70 -7.98 -3.27
CA LYS A 143 -9.03 -9.33 -2.84
C LYS A 143 -9.80 -10.12 -3.92
N GLU A 144 -10.80 -9.52 -4.54
CA GLU A 144 -11.53 -10.12 -5.66
C GLU A 144 -10.62 -10.41 -6.85
N SER A 145 -9.71 -9.47 -7.17
CA SER A 145 -8.75 -9.66 -8.25
C SER A 145 -7.77 -10.79 -7.95
N LEU A 146 -7.30 -10.93 -6.70
CA LEU A 146 -6.45 -12.04 -6.27
C LEU A 146 -7.20 -13.38 -6.29
N ALA A 147 -8.46 -13.40 -5.86
CA ALA A 147 -9.30 -14.60 -5.90
C ALA A 147 -9.53 -15.07 -7.35
N ASN A 148 -9.75 -14.13 -8.28
CA ASN A 148 -9.90 -14.44 -9.71
C ASN A 148 -8.59 -15.02 -10.31
N LEU A 149 -7.41 -14.53 -9.92
CA LEU A 149 -6.14 -15.12 -10.33
C LEU A 149 -6.02 -16.58 -9.88
N LYS A 150 -6.44 -16.87 -8.65
CA LYS A 150 -6.40 -18.23 -8.11
C LYS A 150 -7.41 -19.18 -8.79
N SER A 151 -8.58 -18.69 -9.15
CA SER A 151 -9.60 -19.51 -9.84
C SER A 151 -9.26 -19.75 -11.30
N ALA A 152 -8.60 -18.84 -11.98
CA ALA A 152 -8.08 -19.02 -13.34
C ALA A 152 -7.00 -20.11 -13.40
N THR A 153 -6.26 -20.31 -12.35
CA THR A 153 -5.27 -21.40 -12.20
C THR A 153 -5.94 -22.78 -12.10
N ASN A 154 -7.16 -22.85 -11.56
CA ASN A 154 -7.90 -24.09 -11.36
C ASN A 154 -8.85 -24.46 -12.53
N SER A 155 -9.06 -23.57 -13.48
CA SER A 155 -9.94 -23.79 -14.63
C SER A 155 -9.13 -23.93 -15.92
N ASN A 156 -8.74 -25.15 -16.24
CA ASN A 156 -8.31 -25.54 -17.58
C ASN A 156 -9.51 -25.58 -18.54
N GLU A 157 -10.40 -24.59 -18.50
CA GLU A 157 -11.41 -24.37 -19.56
C GLU A 157 -11.98 -22.95 -19.47
N GLY A 158 -12.02 -22.30 -20.64
CA GLY A 158 -12.38 -20.91 -20.78
C GLY A 158 -13.79 -20.55 -20.32
N VAL A 159 -13.85 -19.48 -19.57
CA VAL A 159 -14.99 -18.54 -19.61
C VAL A 159 -14.39 -17.14 -19.52
N ILE A 160 -14.32 -16.49 -20.66
CA ILE A 160 -14.06 -15.05 -20.74
C ILE A 160 -15.35 -14.38 -20.28
N ASN A 161 -15.39 -13.90 -19.04
CA ASN A 161 -16.45 -13.01 -18.59
C ASN A 161 -16.09 -11.57 -19.00
N ASP A 162 -16.87 -11.05 -19.97
CA ASP A 162 -16.83 -9.73 -20.59
C ASP A 162 -17.23 -8.59 -19.62
N GLN A 163 -16.54 -8.44 -18.47
CA GLN A 163 -16.77 -7.30 -17.56
C GLN A 163 -15.49 -6.57 -17.14
N PHE A 164 -14.40 -6.73 -17.88
CA PHE A 164 -13.24 -5.87 -17.68
C PHE A 164 -13.26 -4.75 -18.70
N SER A 165 -13.30 -3.51 -18.20
CA SER A 165 -13.14 -2.32 -19.03
C SER A 165 -11.84 -2.44 -19.82
N GLU A 166 -11.91 -2.72 -21.10
CA GLU A 166 -10.79 -2.69 -22.02
C GLU A 166 -10.20 -1.28 -21.99
N ILE A 167 -9.00 -1.14 -21.43
CA ILE A 167 -8.15 0.01 -21.73
C ILE A 167 -7.71 -0.21 -23.18
N LYS A 168 -8.44 0.38 -24.12
CA LYS A 168 -8.03 0.46 -25.52
C LYS A 168 -6.64 1.04 -25.59
N LYS A 169 -5.69 0.20 -25.96
CA LYS A 169 -4.31 0.57 -26.31
C LYS A 169 -4.38 1.49 -27.52
N ASN A 170 -4.52 2.80 -27.29
CA ASN A 170 -4.48 3.78 -28.37
C ASN A 170 -3.03 3.89 -28.84
N LYS A 171 -2.71 3.12 -29.87
CA LYS A 171 -1.49 3.27 -30.66
C LYS A 171 -1.61 4.55 -31.46
N ASN A 172 -1.12 5.66 -30.96
CA ASN A 172 -0.64 6.81 -31.76
C ASN A 172 -0.32 7.96 -30.77
N TYR A 173 0.83 7.88 -30.11
CA TYR A 173 1.49 9.07 -29.60
C TYR A 173 2.78 9.27 -30.41
N GLU A 174 2.67 10.12 -31.43
CA GLU A 174 3.81 10.71 -32.10
C GLU A 174 4.49 11.67 -31.11
N ILE A 175 5.69 11.32 -30.68
CA ILE A 175 6.48 12.12 -29.73
C ILE A 175 7.10 13.27 -30.57
N THR A 176 6.46 14.43 -30.56
CA THR A 176 7.11 15.65 -30.98
C THR A 176 7.91 16.24 -29.81
N PRO A 177 9.20 16.53 -29.98
CA PRO A 177 10.01 17.16 -28.95
C PRO A 177 9.50 18.59 -28.68
N ARG A 178 9.21 18.91 -27.43
CA ARG A 178 8.94 20.30 -27.02
C ARG A 178 10.25 21.06 -27.01
N SER A 179 10.41 21.99 -27.95
CA SER A 179 11.47 23.00 -27.93
C SER A 179 11.17 23.99 -26.80
N HIS A 180 12.10 24.10 -25.86
CA HIS A 180 12.10 25.19 -24.90
C HIS A 180 12.71 26.42 -25.59
N GLY A 181 11.88 27.44 -25.82
CA GLY A 181 12.30 28.79 -26.10
C GLY A 181 12.40 29.61 -24.81
#